data_2edc7ef7b3a409909dcf4a493bcccf23
#
_entry.id   2edc7ef7b3a409909dcf4a493bcccf23
#
_cell.length_a   1.000
_cell.length_b   1.000
_cell.length_c   1.000
_cell.angle_alpha   90.00
_cell.angle_beta   90.00
_cell.angle_gamma   90.00
#
_symmetry.space_group_name_H-M   'P 1'
#
loop_
_entity.id
_entity.type
_entity.pdbx_description
1 polymer ?
#
loop_
_entity_poly.entity_id
_entity_poly.type
_entity_poly.pdbx_seq_one_letter_code
_entity_poly.pdbx_strand_id
1 'polypeptide(L)'
;WGMGGNAGTVPGTNYLGTMDAKDLVLKANGQERLRLTADGHIKLPVADSADQGMVYKDGDGTLHTGTLSKPWCFPDNADFTPWYLCGNVNVPVNGFLGTADNKPLPIRTNNVQRMVVLADGRIGMGTSPPAGAMGDYRLFVENGIVCRDVLVKLGDWPDYVFQPNYALMPLDELRKFLRKHNHLPGIPSAAELEAQKGVEVGDLQTRMLKVMEEQALYILQLEEKQAGLEQRIQALEASQR
;
A
#
# COMPACT_ATOMS: atom_id res chain seq x y z
N TRP A 1 -54.59 -38.38 -4.31
CA TRP A 1 -53.56 -38.18 -5.32
C TRP A 1 -53.10 -39.53 -5.89
N GLY A 2 -53.30 -39.72 -7.20
CA GLY A 2 -53.05 -41.02 -7.82
C GLY A 2 -51.54 -41.22 -8.12
N MET A 3 -51.02 -42.45 -8.03
CA MET A 3 -49.63 -42.77 -8.27
C MET A 3 -49.18 -42.53 -9.72
N GLY A 4 -50.10 -42.53 -10.69
CA GLY A 4 -49.82 -42.16 -12.08
C GLY A 4 -50.03 -40.69 -12.40
N GLY A 5 -50.22 -39.85 -11.40
CA GLY A 5 -50.60 -38.42 -11.55
C GLY A 5 -52.12 -38.25 -11.62
N ASN A 6 -52.56 -36.97 -11.66
CA ASN A 6 -53.95 -36.59 -11.77
C ASN A 6 -54.15 -35.72 -13.00
N ALA A 7 -55.18 -35.97 -13.81
CA ALA A 7 -55.57 -35.12 -14.93
C ALA A 7 -56.80 -34.30 -14.56
N GLY A 8 -57.02 -33.15 -15.23
CA GLY A 8 -58.19 -32.29 -14.99
C GLY A 8 -58.16 -31.55 -13.66
N THR A 9 -57.00 -31.40 -13.02
CA THR A 9 -56.86 -30.63 -11.79
C THR A 9 -56.94 -29.13 -12.05
N VAL A 10 -57.60 -28.39 -11.14
CA VAL A 10 -57.73 -26.94 -11.17
C VAL A 10 -56.82 -26.37 -10.06
N PRO A 11 -55.79 -25.56 -10.42
CA PRO A 11 -54.95 -24.90 -9.41
C PRO A 11 -55.80 -24.07 -8.42
N GLY A 12 -55.49 -24.17 -7.13
CA GLY A 12 -56.21 -23.53 -6.04
C GLY A 12 -57.39 -24.33 -5.50
N THR A 13 -57.95 -25.26 -6.29
CA THR A 13 -59.05 -26.14 -5.84
C THR A 13 -58.48 -27.53 -5.54
N ASN A 14 -57.62 -28.01 -6.42
CA ASN A 14 -56.98 -29.31 -6.23
C ASN A 14 -55.49 -29.10 -5.88
N TYR A 15 -55.08 -29.64 -4.76
CA TYR A 15 -53.70 -29.51 -4.29
C TYR A 15 -53.25 -30.76 -3.52
N LEU A 16 -51.93 -30.98 -3.42
CA LEU A 16 -51.34 -31.90 -2.52
C LEU A 16 -50.89 -31.12 -1.28
N GLY A 17 -51.60 -31.31 -0.16
CA GLY A 17 -51.31 -30.53 1.04
C GLY A 17 -52.18 -30.91 2.23
N THR A 18 -52.01 -30.16 3.30
CA THR A 18 -52.79 -30.22 4.52
C THR A 18 -53.83 -29.08 4.58
N MET A 19 -54.98 -29.31 5.19
CA MET A 19 -56.01 -28.29 5.42
C MET A 19 -55.99 -27.73 6.84
N ASP A 20 -55.13 -28.27 7.67
CA ASP A 20 -54.95 -27.88 9.06
C ASP A 20 -53.52 -27.27 9.27
N ALA A 21 -53.29 -26.72 10.44
CA ALA A 21 -51.99 -26.13 10.77
C ALA A 21 -50.93 -27.20 11.04
N LYS A 22 -50.72 -28.08 10.05
CA LYS A 22 -49.71 -29.13 10.06
C LYS A 22 -48.80 -29.04 8.87
N ASP A 23 -47.53 -29.45 9.06
CA ASP A 23 -46.55 -29.52 8.01
C ASP A 23 -46.88 -30.58 6.97
N LEU A 24 -46.65 -30.31 5.70
CA LEU A 24 -46.58 -31.33 4.66
C LEU A 24 -45.18 -31.89 4.55
N VAL A 25 -44.99 -33.21 4.74
CA VAL A 25 -43.71 -33.89 4.69
C VAL A 25 -43.65 -34.84 3.52
N LEU A 26 -42.68 -34.64 2.63
CA LEU A 26 -42.36 -35.57 1.54
C LEU A 26 -41.17 -36.44 1.92
N LYS A 27 -41.34 -37.76 1.76
CA LYS A 27 -40.34 -38.77 2.14
C LYS A 27 -39.91 -39.59 0.94
N ALA A 28 -38.64 -39.98 0.90
CA ALA A 28 -38.11 -41.01 0.02
C ALA A 28 -37.28 -42.00 0.85
N ASN A 29 -37.51 -43.30 0.63
CA ASN A 29 -36.90 -44.36 1.42
C ASN A 29 -37.08 -44.19 2.95
N GLY A 30 -38.31 -43.82 3.38
CA GLY A 30 -38.64 -43.56 4.78
C GLY A 30 -38.05 -42.28 5.39
N GLN A 31 -37.13 -41.62 4.70
CA GLN A 31 -36.45 -40.39 5.13
C GLN A 31 -37.18 -39.16 4.64
N GLU A 32 -37.30 -38.14 5.49
CA GLU A 32 -37.78 -36.82 5.10
C GLU A 32 -36.83 -36.20 4.11
N ARG A 33 -37.36 -35.68 3.00
CA ARG A 33 -36.57 -35.03 1.93
C ARG A 33 -36.96 -33.58 1.71
N LEU A 34 -38.21 -33.26 2.01
CA LEU A 34 -38.73 -31.88 1.94
C LEU A 34 -39.87 -31.71 2.92
N ARG A 35 -39.94 -30.58 3.57
CA ARG A 35 -41.04 -30.19 4.44
C ARG A 35 -41.52 -28.79 4.07
N LEU A 36 -42.79 -28.65 3.89
CA LEU A 36 -43.50 -27.37 3.85
C LEU A 36 -44.12 -27.16 5.22
N THR A 37 -43.64 -26.19 5.95
CA THR A 37 -44.12 -25.92 7.31
C THR A 37 -45.44 -25.16 7.28
N ALA A 38 -46.29 -25.32 8.32
CA ALA A 38 -47.56 -24.64 8.41
C ALA A 38 -47.48 -23.10 8.41
N ASP A 39 -46.31 -22.53 8.74
CA ASP A 39 -45.98 -21.11 8.71
C ASP A 39 -45.39 -20.65 7.36
N GLY A 40 -45.38 -21.54 6.35
CA GLY A 40 -45.01 -21.18 4.96
C GLY A 40 -43.55 -21.29 4.58
N HIS A 41 -42.69 -21.90 5.42
CA HIS A 41 -41.29 -22.16 5.08
C HIS A 41 -41.08 -23.50 4.39
N ILE A 42 -40.06 -23.58 3.54
CA ILE A 42 -39.57 -24.79 2.92
C ILE A 42 -38.34 -25.26 3.71
N LYS A 43 -38.39 -26.45 4.29
CA LYS A 43 -37.25 -27.12 4.95
C LYS A 43 -36.75 -28.29 4.11
N LEU A 44 -35.46 -28.25 3.78
CA LEU A 44 -34.73 -29.38 3.24
C LEU A 44 -33.93 -29.97 4.41
N PRO A 45 -34.19 -31.23 4.83
CA PRO A 45 -33.43 -31.83 5.91
C PRO A 45 -31.97 -31.95 5.51
N VAL A 46 -31.10 -31.29 6.24
CA VAL A 46 -29.65 -31.40 6.08
C VAL A 46 -29.18 -32.55 6.96
N ALA A 47 -28.24 -33.33 6.46
CA ALA A 47 -27.72 -34.48 7.20
C ALA A 47 -26.88 -34.12 8.42
N ASP A 48 -26.53 -32.83 8.61
CA ASP A 48 -25.70 -32.37 9.72
C ASP A 48 -26.18 -31.02 10.27
N SER A 49 -26.37 -30.95 11.58
CA SER A 49 -27.00 -29.83 12.28
C SER A 49 -26.06 -28.67 12.59
N ALA A 50 -24.79 -28.70 12.14
CA ALA A 50 -23.77 -27.72 12.44
C ALA A 50 -23.64 -26.66 11.37
N ASP A 51 -24.29 -26.82 10.22
CA ASP A 51 -24.06 -25.96 9.04
C ASP A 51 -25.24 -25.06 8.74
N GLN A 52 -24.96 -23.77 8.65
CA GLN A 52 -25.86 -22.81 7.99
C GLN A 52 -25.82 -23.11 6.48
N GLY A 53 -26.64 -24.08 6.04
CA GLY A 53 -26.63 -24.56 4.66
C GLY A 53 -27.17 -23.56 3.68
N MET A 54 -26.42 -23.32 2.60
CA MET A 54 -26.94 -22.69 1.40
C MET A 54 -27.60 -23.75 0.51
N VAL A 55 -28.75 -23.42 -0.08
CA VAL A 55 -29.32 -24.20 -1.19
C VAL A 55 -28.82 -23.59 -2.48
N TYR A 56 -28.12 -24.37 -3.28
CA TYR A 56 -27.67 -23.93 -4.60
C TYR A 56 -28.11 -24.92 -5.68
N LYS A 57 -28.24 -24.43 -6.91
CA LYS A 57 -28.57 -25.22 -8.08
C LYS A 57 -27.30 -25.43 -8.91
N ASP A 58 -26.99 -26.66 -9.27
CA ASP A 58 -25.91 -26.98 -10.20
C ASP A 58 -26.30 -26.81 -11.68
N GLY A 59 -25.36 -27.13 -12.59
CA GLY A 59 -25.55 -26.94 -14.02
C GLY A 59 -26.62 -27.81 -14.65
N ASP A 60 -26.99 -28.93 -14.05
CA ASP A 60 -28.06 -29.84 -14.50
C ASP A 60 -29.42 -29.51 -13.88
N GLY A 61 -29.49 -28.57 -12.98
CA GLY A 61 -30.71 -28.14 -12.33
C GLY A 61 -31.00 -28.77 -10.99
N THR A 62 -30.10 -29.61 -10.46
CA THR A 62 -30.26 -30.27 -9.17
C THR A 62 -30.03 -29.28 -8.02
N LEU A 63 -30.93 -29.30 -7.02
CA LEU A 63 -30.78 -28.53 -5.79
C LEU A 63 -29.92 -29.30 -4.79
N HIS A 64 -28.84 -28.71 -4.38
CA HIS A 64 -27.97 -29.23 -3.34
C HIS A 64 -28.06 -28.39 -2.07
N THR A 65 -27.96 -29.02 -0.93
CA THR A 65 -27.66 -28.37 0.34
C THR A 65 -26.19 -28.55 0.60
N GLY A 66 -25.50 -27.43 0.81
CA GLY A 66 -24.07 -27.46 1.10
C GLY A 66 -23.74 -26.43 2.16
N THR A 67 -22.66 -26.67 2.87
CA THR A 67 -22.06 -25.65 3.69
C THR A 67 -21.48 -24.57 2.80
N LEU A 68 -21.48 -23.31 3.24
CA LEU A 68 -20.68 -22.22 2.65
C LEU A 68 -19.17 -22.48 2.81
N SER A 69 -18.76 -23.74 2.87
CA SER A 69 -17.37 -24.08 2.87
C SER A 69 -16.82 -24.01 1.47
N LYS A 70 -16.53 -22.84 1.01
CA LYS A 70 -15.67 -22.39 -0.09
C LYS A 70 -16.39 -21.55 -1.15
N PRO A 71 -16.18 -20.26 -1.14
CA PRO A 71 -16.35 -19.46 -2.35
C PRO A 71 -15.33 -19.95 -3.39
N TRP A 72 -15.68 -19.88 -4.62
CA TRP A 72 -15.11 -20.40 -5.87
C TRP A 72 -13.59 -20.18 -6.13
N CYS A 73 -12.80 -19.79 -5.14
CA CYS A 73 -11.43 -19.31 -5.36
C CYS A 73 -10.36 -19.99 -4.49
N PHE A 74 -10.63 -21.05 -3.66
CA PHE A 74 -9.63 -21.45 -2.67
C PHE A 74 -9.27 -22.93 -2.66
N PRO A 75 -7.98 -23.25 -2.49
CA PRO A 75 -7.49 -24.60 -2.30
C PRO A 75 -7.93 -25.17 -0.93
N ASP A 76 -7.97 -26.49 -0.87
CA ASP A 76 -8.70 -27.34 0.06
C ASP A 76 -8.43 -27.26 1.58
N ASN A 77 -7.71 -26.26 2.11
CA ASN A 77 -7.21 -26.31 3.50
C ASN A 77 -7.34 -25.03 4.34
N ALA A 78 -8.16 -24.06 3.97
CA ALA A 78 -8.23 -22.85 4.77
C ALA A 78 -9.62 -22.62 5.37
N ASP A 79 -9.69 -22.42 6.67
CA ASP A 79 -10.77 -21.71 7.34
C ASP A 79 -10.83 -20.30 6.75
N PHE A 80 -11.65 -20.14 5.70
CA PHE A 80 -11.71 -18.90 4.94
C PHE A 80 -12.82 -18.00 5.48
N THR A 81 -12.43 -16.91 6.08
CA THR A 81 -13.32 -15.78 6.33
C THR A 81 -13.14 -14.76 5.20
N PRO A 82 -14.15 -14.54 4.34
CA PRO A 82 -14.05 -13.51 3.29
C PRO A 82 -13.83 -12.14 3.92
N TRP A 83 -13.13 -11.27 3.20
CA TRP A 83 -13.01 -9.87 3.62
C TRP A 83 -14.34 -9.15 3.35
N TYR A 84 -15.06 -8.77 4.41
CA TYR A 84 -16.36 -8.11 4.31
C TYR A 84 -16.24 -6.61 4.08
N LEU A 85 -17.19 -6.03 3.33
CA LEU A 85 -17.25 -4.58 3.09
C LEU A 85 -17.49 -3.75 4.37
N CYS A 86 -18.11 -4.34 5.38
CA CYS A 86 -18.30 -3.72 6.70
C CYS A 86 -17.13 -3.97 7.67
N GLY A 87 -16.06 -4.58 7.19
CA GLY A 87 -14.92 -4.98 8.01
C GLY A 87 -15.05 -6.37 8.62
N ASN A 88 -13.94 -6.89 9.11
CA ASN A 88 -13.85 -8.20 9.74
C ASN A 88 -13.57 -8.08 11.23
N VAL A 89 -14.23 -8.91 12.04
CA VAL A 89 -13.96 -9.05 13.47
C VAL A 89 -13.34 -10.43 13.73
N ASN A 90 -12.57 -10.58 14.80
CA ASN A 90 -11.90 -11.83 15.16
C ASN A 90 -11.00 -12.39 14.04
N VAL A 91 -10.32 -11.51 13.31
CA VAL A 91 -9.37 -11.93 12.28
C VAL A 91 -8.28 -12.78 12.94
N PRO A 92 -7.99 -14.00 12.43
CA PRO A 92 -6.93 -14.82 12.96
C PRO A 92 -5.57 -14.13 12.92
N VAL A 93 -4.63 -14.54 13.79
CA VAL A 93 -3.29 -13.94 13.87
C VAL A 93 -2.56 -13.95 12.52
N ASN A 94 -2.82 -14.94 11.68
CA ASN A 94 -2.27 -15.09 10.33
C ASN A 94 -3.22 -14.61 9.22
N GLY A 95 -4.34 -13.98 9.58
CA GLY A 95 -5.28 -13.41 8.61
C GLY A 95 -4.68 -12.18 7.90
N PHE A 96 -4.88 -12.07 6.59
CA PHE A 96 -4.38 -10.96 5.79
C PHE A 96 -5.32 -10.63 4.62
N LEU A 97 -5.22 -9.41 4.12
CA LEU A 97 -5.80 -8.99 2.85
C LEU A 97 -4.70 -9.03 1.78
N GLY A 98 -4.75 -9.99 0.86
CA GLY A 98 -3.68 -10.11 -0.13
C GLY A 98 -3.79 -11.35 -0.99
N THR A 99 -2.68 -11.65 -1.69
CA THR A 99 -2.51 -12.85 -2.50
C THR A 99 -1.56 -13.81 -1.80
N ALA A 100 -1.85 -15.10 -1.86
CA ALA A 100 -0.98 -16.16 -1.33
C ALA A 100 0.02 -16.67 -2.39
N ASP A 101 -0.11 -16.25 -3.63
CA ASP A 101 0.74 -16.62 -4.75
C ASP A 101 1.59 -15.41 -5.21
N ASN A 102 2.50 -15.65 -6.15
CA ASN A 102 3.37 -14.62 -6.72
C ASN A 102 2.61 -13.69 -7.70
N LYS A 103 1.55 -13.04 -7.22
CA LYS A 103 0.71 -12.11 -7.97
C LYS A 103 0.62 -10.75 -7.28
N PRO A 104 0.46 -9.66 -8.05
CA PRO A 104 0.22 -8.35 -7.47
C PRO A 104 -1.18 -8.26 -6.86
N LEU A 105 -1.33 -7.41 -5.85
CA LEU A 105 -2.59 -6.99 -5.26
C LEU A 105 -2.97 -5.59 -5.80
N PRO A 106 -3.87 -5.47 -6.79
CA PRO A 106 -4.35 -4.17 -7.26
C PRO A 106 -5.53 -3.66 -6.42
N ILE A 107 -5.50 -2.37 -6.05
CA ILE A 107 -6.61 -1.66 -5.42
C ILE A 107 -7.20 -0.69 -6.45
N ARG A 108 -8.52 -0.77 -6.66
CA ARG A 108 -9.23 -0.04 -7.73
C ARG A 108 -10.40 0.78 -7.20
N THR A 109 -10.63 1.93 -7.84
CA THR A 109 -11.88 2.68 -7.72
C THR A 109 -12.38 3.03 -9.13
N ASN A 110 -13.69 2.91 -9.37
CA ASN A 110 -14.30 3.07 -10.69
C ASN A 110 -13.57 2.23 -11.77
N ASN A 111 -13.23 0.97 -11.43
CA ASN A 111 -12.45 0.01 -12.23
C ASN A 111 -11.06 0.51 -12.69
N VAL A 112 -10.56 1.62 -12.18
CA VAL A 112 -9.22 2.15 -12.43
C VAL A 112 -8.31 1.79 -11.25
N GLN A 113 -7.13 1.23 -11.55
CA GLN A 113 -6.13 0.93 -10.54
C GLN A 113 -5.60 2.23 -9.93
N ARG A 114 -5.72 2.36 -8.61
CA ARG A 114 -5.23 3.52 -7.84
C ARG A 114 -3.98 3.21 -7.06
N MET A 115 -3.86 1.95 -6.63
CA MET A 115 -2.68 1.46 -5.93
C MET A 115 -2.42 0.02 -6.33
N VAL A 116 -1.18 -0.41 -6.27
CA VAL A 116 -0.79 -1.81 -6.45
C VAL A 116 0.34 -2.16 -5.49
N VAL A 117 0.23 -3.32 -4.87
CA VAL A 117 1.35 -3.97 -4.18
C VAL A 117 1.84 -5.08 -5.10
N LEU A 118 3.08 -4.98 -5.59
CA LEU A 118 3.68 -6.00 -6.43
C LEU A 118 4.12 -7.20 -5.58
N ALA A 119 4.25 -8.34 -6.21
CA ALA A 119 4.69 -9.59 -5.56
C ALA A 119 6.11 -9.49 -4.94
N ASP A 120 6.95 -8.59 -5.42
CA ASP A 120 8.28 -8.29 -4.88
C ASP A 120 8.26 -7.26 -3.72
N GLY A 121 7.08 -6.83 -3.29
CA GLY A 121 6.85 -5.90 -2.17
C GLY A 121 6.97 -4.42 -2.53
N ARG A 122 7.13 -4.04 -3.80
CA ARG A 122 7.07 -2.64 -4.22
C ARG A 122 5.63 -2.17 -4.31
N ILE A 123 5.39 -0.92 -3.94
CA ILE A 123 4.07 -0.30 -3.89
C ILE A 123 4.02 0.86 -4.89
N GLY A 124 3.00 0.88 -5.75
CA GLY A 124 2.71 1.98 -6.66
C GLY A 124 1.42 2.69 -6.29
N MET A 125 1.43 4.02 -6.23
CA MET A 125 0.26 4.88 -6.05
C MET A 125 0.12 5.80 -7.26
N GLY A 126 -0.95 5.64 -8.03
CA GLY A 126 -1.14 6.32 -9.31
C GLY A 126 -0.30 5.77 -10.47
N THR A 127 0.69 4.96 -10.18
CA THR A 127 1.63 4.37 -11.13
C THR A 127 1.89 2.90 -10.83
N SER A 128 2.45 2.18 -11.80
CA SER A 128 3.04 0.87 -11.55
C SER A 128 4.56 1.03 -11.38
N PRO A 129 5.15 0.50 -10.30
CA PRO A 129 6.59 0.52 -10.13
C PRO A 129 7.28 -0.07 -11.37
N PRO A 130 8.31 0.59 -11.94
CA PRO A 130 8.96 0.11 -13.17
C PRO A 130 9.63 -1.24 -12.93
N ALA A 131 9.62 -2.10 -13.95
CA ALA A 131 10.41 -3.31 -13.97
C ALA A 131 11.89 -2.92 -14.07
N GLY A 132 12.74 -3.38 -13.13
CA GLY A 132 14.17 -3.09 -13.10
C GLY A 132 14.56 -2.13 -11.98
N ALA A 133 15.87 -2.00 -11.78
CA ALA A 133 16.42 -1.33 -10.62
C ALA A 133 16.33 0.20 -10.71
N MET A 134 15.42 0.78 -9.97
CA MET A 134 15.58 2.13 -9.44
C MET A 134 16.03 2.02 -7.97
N GLY A 135 17.17 1.41 -7.72
CA GLY A 135 17.66 1.18 -6.36
C GLY A 135 16.69 0.33 -5.49
N ASP A 136 16.82 0.45 -4.18
CA ASP A 136 16.02 -0.28 -3.19
C ASP A 136 14.70 0.44 -2.82
N TYR A 137 14.21 1.35 -3.68
CA TYR A 137 12.98 2.07 -3.42
C TYR A 137 11.76 1.14 -3.41
N ARG A 138 10.91 1.29 -2.41
CA ARG A 138 9.73 0.45 -2.19
C ARG A 138 8.41 1.16 -2.48
N LEU A 139 8.36 2.48 -2.37
CA LEU A 139 7.15 3.26 -2.61
C LEU A 139 7.34 4.20 -3.80
N PHE A 140 6.47 4.07 -4.78
CA PHE A 140 6.43 4.87 -6.01
C PHE A 140 5.12 5.65 -6.06
N VAL A 141 5.20 6.99 -6.13
CA VAL A 141 4.03 7.88 -6.17
C VAL A 141 4.16 8.80 -7.38
N GLU A 142 3.16 8.82 -8.26
CA GLU A 142 3.25 9.53 -9.54
C GLU A 142 3.19 11.06 -9.39
N ASN A 143 2.23 11.58 -8.61
CA ASN A 143 1.93 13.02 -8.61
C ASN A 143 2.37 13.77 -7.36
N GLY A 144 3.22 13.16 -6.53
CA GLY A 144 3.75 13.79 -5.33
C GLY A 144 3.01 13.41 -4.04
N ILE A 145 3.56 13.88 -2.93
CA ILE A 145 3.10 13.56 -1.58
C ILE A 145 2.87 14.87 -0.84
N VAL A 146 1.69 15.06 -0.25
CA VAL A 146 1.40 16.13 0.69
C VAL A 146 1.38 15.55 2.10
N CYS A 147 2.29 15.98 2.94
CA CYS A 147 2.42 15.54 4.32
C CYS A 147 2.77 16.72 5.25
N ARG A 148 2.60 16.54 6.55
CA ARG A 148 3.00 17.56 7.54
C ARG A 148 4.49 17.52 7.81
N ASP A 149 5.08 16.33 7.81
CA ASP A 149 6.50 16.14 8.11
C ASP A 149 7.01 14.84 7.49
N VAL A 150 8.31 14.77 7.22
CA VAL A 150 9.03 13.58 6.76
C VAL A 150 10.32 13.44 7.56
N LEU A 151 10.42 12.38 8.34
CA LEU A 151 11.67 12.02 8.99
C LEU A 151 12.55 11.21 8.03
N VAL A 152 13.60 11.84 7.52
CA VAL A 152 14.62 11.17 6.70
C VAL A 152 15.77 10.75 7.63
N LYS A 153 16.01 9.45 7.72
CA LYS A 153 17.18 8.94 8.46
C LYS A 153 18.41 9.06 7.58
N LEU A 154 19.35 9.87 8.00
CA LEU A 154 20.63 10.08 7.33
C LEU A 154 21.71 9.28 8.07
N GLY A 155 22.76 8.83 7.33
CA GLY A 155 23.89 8.13 7.91
C GLY A 155 24.87 9.09 8.59
N ASP A 156 25.58 9.87 7.79
CA ASP A 156 26.62 10.77 8.26
C ASP A 156 26.14 12.23 8.25
N TRP A 157 26.46 12.94 9.33
CA TRP A 157 26.19 14.38 9.47
C TRP A 157 27.48 15.18 9.25
N PRO A 158 27.47 16.35 8.60
CA PRO A 158 28.68 17.00 8.15
C PRO A 158 29.49 17.79 9.21
N ASP A 159 29.18 17.68 10.51
CA ASP A 159 29.88 18.34 11.63
C ASP A 159 31.42 18.19 11.61
N TYR A 160 31.94 17.28 10.80
CA TYR A 160 33.38 17.14 10.57
C TYR A 160 34.04 18.35 9.90
N VAL A 161 33.24 19.24 9.31
CA VAL A 161 33.72 20.51 8.71
C VAL A 161 34.38 21.41 9.77
N PHE A 162 33.95 21.34 11.02
CA PHE A 162 34.53 22.13 12.11
C PHE A 162 35.72 21.49 12.79
N GLN A 163 36.18 20.32 12.32
CA GLN A 163 37.33 19.67 12.90
C GLN A 163 38.66 20.40 12.53
N PRO A 164 39.64 20.43 13.42
CA PRO A 164 40.89 21.18 13.18
C PRO A 164 41.68 20.76 11.94
N ASN A 165 41.50 19.54 11.47
CA ASN A 165 42.20 18.99 10.30
C ASN A 165 41.31 19.07 9.01
N TYR A 166 40.18 19.76 9.06
CA TYR A 166 39.37 19.93 7.87
C TYR A 166 40.05 20.85 6.84
N ALA A 167 40.21 20.32 5.63
CA ALA A 167 40.80 21.07 4.53
C ALA A 167 39.74 21.91 3.79
N LEU A 168 39.51 23.13 4.29
CA LEU A 168 38.63 24.08 3.62
C LEU A 168 39.26 24.53 2.29
N MET A 169 38.51 24.47 1.20
CA MET A 169 38.99 24.91 -0.13
C MET A 169 39.41 26.40 -0.11
N PRO A 170 40.59 26.78 -0.61
CA PRO A 170 40.98 28.18 -0.69
C PRO A 170 40.02 29.00 -1.55
N LEU A 171 39.72 30.24 -1.15
CA LEU A 171 38.78 31.12 -1.88
C LEU A 171 39.15 31.34 -3.36
N ASP A 172 40.44 31.33 -3.70
CA ASP A 172 40.87 31.46 -5.08
C ASP A 172 40.57 30.22 -5.91
N GLU A 173 40.65 29.04 -5.31
CA GLU A 173 40.26 27.79 -5.94
C GLU A 173 38.72 27.68 -6.07
N LEU A 174 37.99 28.08 -5.04
CA LEU A 174 36.53 28.18 -5.09
C LEU A 174 36.09 29.10 -6.23
N ARG A 175 36.71 30.27 -6.37
CA ARG A 175 36.44 31.22 -7.45
C ARG A 175 36.69 30.61 -8.84
N LYS A 176 37.78 29.89 -9.01
CA LYS A 176 38.10 29.19 -10.27
C LYS A 176 37.07 28.10 -10.56
N PHE A 177 36.68 27.30 -9.53
CA PHE A 177 35.69 26.28 -9.66
C PHE A 177 34.34 26.82 -10.11
N LEU A 178 33.83 27.87 -9.44
CA LEU A 178 32.54 28.49 -9.77
C LEU A 178 32.52 29.03 -11.19
N ARG A 179 33.61 29.68 -11.64
CA ARG A 179 33.73 30.20 -13.01
C ARG A 179 33.73 29.09 -14.06
N LYS A 180 34.29 27.93 -13.73
CA LYS A 180 34.39 26.79 -14.66
C LYS A 180 33.14 25.97 -14.71
N HIS A 181 32.49 25.72 -13.57
CA HIS A 181 31.45 24.72 -13.41
C HIS A 181 30.04 25.31 -13.25
N ASN A 182 29.91 26.59 -12.88
CA ASN A 182 28.64 27.30 -12.65
C ASN A 182 27.74 26.66 -11.57
N HIS A 183 28.29 25.87 -10.64
CA HIS A 183 27.63 25.31 -9.47
C HIS A 183 28.59 25.23 -8.30
N LEU A 184 28.05 25.03 -7.08
CA LEU A 184 28.84 24.90 -5.86
C LEU A 184 29.55 23.53 -5.81
N PRO A 185 30.79 23.47 -5.27
CA PRO A 185 31.48 22.20 -5.03
C PRO A 185 30.62 21.27 -4.16
N GLY A 186 30.56 20.00 -4.54
CA GLY A 186 29.78 19.00 -3.80
C GLY A 186 28.28 19.01 -4.05
N ILE A 187 27.74 20.05 -4.70
CA ILE A 187 26.33 20.08 -5.13
C ILE A 187 26.24 19.62 -6.59
N PRO A 188 25.33 18.71 -6.94
CA PRO A 188 25.16 18.25 -8.31
C PRO A 188 24.80 19.40 -9.26
N SER A 189 25.31 19.38 -10.47
CA SER A 189 24.90 20.28 -11.54
C SER A 189 23.49 19.96 -12.05
N ALA A 190 22.86 20.91 -12.73
CA ALA A 190 21.55 20.69 -13.37
C ALA A 190 21.58 19.50 -14.35
N ALA A 191 22.64 19.39 -15.15
CA ALA A 191 22.81 18.31 -16.10
C ALA A 191 22.93 16.92 -15.42
N GLU A 192 23.59 16.84 -14.28
CA GLU A 192 23.69 15.60 -13.49
C GLU A 192 22.32 15.21 -12.92
N LEU A 193 21.53 16.18 -12.40
CA LEU A 193 20.19 15.93 -11.88
C LEU A 193 19.21 15.50 -12.99
N GLU A 194 19.31 16.09 -14.17
CA GLU A 194 18.52 15.67 -15.35
C GLU A 194 18.88 14.24 -15.78
N ALA A 195 20.17 13.90 -15.81
CA ALA A 195 20.63 12.56 -16.15
C ALA A 195 20.18 11.50 -15.12
N GLN A 196 20.16 11.85 -13.84
CA GLN A 196 19.70 10.98 -12.75
C GLN A 196 18.17 10.93 -12.64
N LYS A 197 17.45 11.78 -13.34
CA LYS A 197 15.97 11.91 -13.30
C LYS A 197 15.41 12.22 -11.91
N GLY A 198 16.17 12.90 -11.08
CA GLY A 198 15.74 13.26 -9.74
C GLY A 198 16.90 13.51 -8.78
N VAL A 199 16.55 13.81 -7.54
CA VAL A 199 17.50 14.05 -6.45
C VAL A 199 17.01 13.33 -5.18
N GLU A 200 17.92 12.73 -4.46
CA GLU A 200 17.65 12.20 -3.12
C GLU A 200 17.65 13.36 -2.12
N VAL A 201 16.49 13.61 -1.52
CA VAL A 201 16.30 14.79 -0.63
C VAL A 201 17.28 14.75 0.56
N GLY A 202 17.50 13.58 1.15
CA GLY A 202 18.42 13.43 2.28
C GLY A 202 19.86 13.73 1.90
N ASP A 203 20.36 13.20 0.79
CA ASP A 203 21.72 13.45 0.31
C ASP A 203 21.91 14.94 -0.02
N LEU A 204 20.95 15.52 -0.73
CA LEU A 204 21.01 16.95 -1.06
C LEU A 204 21.04 17.82 0.21
N GLN A 205 20.21 17.54 1.20
CA GLN A 205 20.21 18.29 2.47
C GLN A 205 21.54 18.19 3.21
N THR A 206 22.14 16.99 3.27
CA THR A 206 23.45 16.80 3.88
C THR A 206 24.55 17.61 3.17
N ARG A 207 24.54 17.59 1.84
CA ARG A 207 25.50 18.38 1.02
C ARG A 207 25.29 19.89 1.19
N MET A 208 24.05 20.34 1.23
CA MET A 208 23.72 21.74 1.47
C MET A 208 24.19 22.19 2.87
N LEU A 209 23.96 21.40 3.89
CA LEU A 209 24.43 21.70 5.25
C LEU A 209 25.94 21.82 5.28
N LYS A 210 26.67 20.89 4.68
CA LYS A 210 28.14 20.96 4.55
C LYS A 210 28.57 22.30 3.92
N VAL A 211 27.95 22.70 2.83
CA VAL A 211 28.27 23.98 2.16
C VAL A 211 27.97 25.17 3.07
N MET A 212 26.88 25.14 3.83
CA MET A 212 26.54 26.20 4.81
C MET A 212 27.58 26.29 5.93
N GLU A 213 28.10 25.17 6.42
CA GLU A 213 29.15 25.12 7.43
C GLU A 213 30.48 25.63 6.87
N GLU A 214 30.86 25.23 5.64
CA GLU A 214 32.02 25.80 4.94
C GLU A 214 31.89 27.32 4.75
N GLN A 215 30.70 27.82 4.42
CA GLN A 215 30.43 29.28 4.31
C GLN A 215 30.64 29.99 5.65
N ALA A 216 30.25 29.39 6.77
CA ALA A 216 30.52 29.97 8.08
C ALA A 216 32.03 30.08 8.35
N LEU A 217 32.84 29.09 7.98
CA LEU A 217 34.29 29.14 8.10
C LEU A 217 34.90 30.26 7.20
N TYR A 218 34.39 30.45 5.98
CA TYR A 218 34.84 31.54 5.13
C TYR A 218 34.49 32.90 5.74
N ILE A 219 33.31 33.05 6.33
CA ILE A 219 32.91 34.32 6.99
C ILE A 219 33.88 34.64 8.14
N LEU A 220 34.19 33.66 9.00
CA LEU A 220 35.16 33.86 10.09
C LEU A 220 36.55 34.22 9.59
N GLN A 221 37.04 33.55 8.53
CA GLN A 221 38.33 33.91 7.92
C GLN A 221 38.35 35.33 7.30
N LEU A 222 37.22 35.79 6.76
CA LEU A 222 37.12 37.13 6.22
C LEU A 222 37.08 38.17 7.34
N GLU A 223 36.39 37.91 8.45
CA GLU A 223 36.36 38.76 9.62
C GLU A 223 37.75 38.92 10.24
N GLU A 224 38.51 37.85 10.41
CA GLU A 224 39.87 37.89 10.89
C GLU A 224 40.79 38.72 9.99
N LYS A 225 40.67 38.58 8.67
CA LYS A 225 41.41 39.38 7.70
C LYS A 225 41.03 40.84 7.75
N GLN A 226 39.74 41.14 7.88
CA GLN A 226 39.26 42.52 8.01
C GLN A 226 39.81 43.17 9.28
N ALA A 227 39.72 42.50 10.44
CA ALA A 227 40.28 43.03 11.68
C ALA A 227 41.79 43.30 11.59
N GLY A 228 42.54 42.41 10.94
CA GLY A 228 43.96 42.59 10.67
C GLY A 228 44.27 43.77 9.74
N LEU A 229 43.44 44.00 8.72
CA LEU A 229 43.58 45.19 7.86
C LEU A 229 43.25 46.49 8.59
N GLU A 230 42.23 46.51 9.41
CA GLU A 230 41.87 47.68 10.24
C GLU A 230 42.98 48.06 11.21
N GLN A 231 43.60 47.06 11.88
CA GLN A 231 44.77 47.32 12.73
C GLN A 231 45.95 47.92 11.93
N ARG A 232 46.23 47.43 10.73
CA ARG A 232 47.28 47.92 9.87
C ARG A 232 46.98 49.37 9.42
N ILE A 233 45.75 49.69 9.07
CA ILE A 233 45.33 51.03 8.70
C ILE A 233 45.56 52.00 9.89
N GLN A 234 45.11 51.65 11.09
CA GLN A 234 45.32 52.43 12.33
C GLN A 234 46.82 52.70 12.60
N ALA A 235 47.66 51.65 12.44
CA ALA A 235 49.07 51.78 12.63
C ALA A 235 49.74 52.70 11.59
N LEU A 236 49.31 52.66 10.31
CA LEU A 236 49.78 53.55 9.28
C LEU A 236 49.36 54.98 9.50
N GLU A 237 48.14 55.26 9.90
CA GLU A 237 47.63 56.59 10.22
C GLU A 237 48.36 57.17 11.43
N ALA A 238 48.67 56.36 12.47
CA ALA A 238 49.45 56.82 13.60
C ALA A 238 50.90 57.16 13.25
N SER A 239 51.51 56.51 12.23
CA SER A 239 52.87 56.76 11.78
C SER A 239 53.00 58.01 10.88
N GLN A 240 51.90 58.57 10.37
CA GLN A 240 51.86 59.76 9.54
C GLN A 240 51.62 61.08 10.31
N ARG A 241 51.32 60.91 11.61
CA ARG A 241 51.18 62.04 12.57
C ARG A 241 52.53 62.29 13.29
#